data_83d86a16b566225928ffd9be0e913e10
#
_entry.id   83d86a16b566225928ffd9be0e913e10
#
_cell.length_a   1.000
_cell.length_b   1.000
_cell.length_c   1.000
_cell.angle_alpha   90.00
_cell.angle_beta   90.00
_cell.angle_gamma   90.00
#
_symmetry.space_group_name_H-M   'P 1'
#
loop_
_entity.id
_entity.type
_entity.pdbx_description
1 polymer ?
#
loop_
_entity_poly.entity_id
_entity_poly.type
_entity_poly.pdbx_seq_one_letter_code
_entity_poly.pdbx_strand_id
1 'polypeptide(L)'
;VIAKAPTGTGKTFAFGIPMVEHIDPECADVQGLVLAPTRELAVQIQEELRDLCEFKEGVRTVCLYGGAPIDRQINTLKKKPQIVVATPGRLMDHMKRRTVRLDKVQTVVLDEADRMLDMGFVRDVTRILDQLKHRRNLGMFSATISREVMDISWVYQRDPVEITVRPVE
;
A
#
# COMPACT_ATOMS: atom_id res chain seq x y z
N VAL A 1 2.60 10.31 7.73
CA VAL A 1 2.93 9.62 9.00
C VAL A 1 3.99 8.57 8.72
N ILE A 2 5.05 8.60 9.53
CA ILE A 2 6.04 7.53 9.58
C ILE A 2 5.82 6.79 10.90
N ALA A 3 5.56 5.50 10.83
CA ALA A 3 5.41 4.69 12.01
C ALA A 3 6.55 3.68 12.11
N LYS A 4 7.27 3.69 13.21
CA LYS A 4 8.26 2.69 13.55
C LYS A 4 7.61 1.63 14.43
N ALA A 5 7.37 0.46 13.85
CA ALA A 5 6.68 -0.63 14.52
C ALA A 5 7.33 -1.97 14.21
N PRO A 6 7.44 -2.87 15.20
CA PRO A 6 7.89 -4.24 14.92
C PRO A 6 6.87 -4.98 14.05
N THR A 7 7.35 -5.95 13.30
CA THR A 7 6.53 -6.79 12.42
C THR A 7 5.48 -7.57 13.24
N GLY A 8 4.27 -7.65 12.75
CA GLY A 8 3.23 -8.48 13.36
C GLY A 8 2.48 -7.88 14.54
N THR A 9 2.51 -6.55 14.72
CA THR A 9 1.89 -5.86 15.86
C THR A 9 0.49 -5.30 15.60
N GLY A 10 -0.26 -5.85 14.64
CA GLY A 10 -1.59 -5.34 14.31
C GLY A 10 -1.59 -4.00 13.59
N LYS A 11 -0.48 -3.61 13.00
CA LYS A 11 -0.32 -2.34 12.28
C LYS A 11 -1.27 -2.19 11.09
N THR A 12 -1.71 -3.31 10.49
CA THR A 12 -2.66 -3.26 9.37
C THR A 12 -3.96 -2.58 9.80
N PHE A 13 -4.43 -2.80 11.03
CA PHE A 13 -5.61 -2.12 11.54
C PHE A 13 -5.39 -0.63 11.68
N ALA A 14 -4.18 -0.22 12.06
CA ALA A 14 -3.85 1.19 12.26
C ALA A 14 -4.00 2.01 10.96
N PHE A 15 -3.60 1.47 9.82
CA PHE A 15 -3.78 2.16 8.54
C PHE A 15 -5.02 1.68 7.78
N GLY A 16 -5.45 0.45 8.01
CA GLY A 16 -6.56 -0.16 7.27
C GLY A 16 -7.91 0.42 7.64
N ILE A 17 -8.16 0.65 8.92
CA ILE A 17 -9.43 1.22 9.38
C ILE A 17 -9.67 2.61 8.76
N PRO A 18 -8.75 3.58 8.86
CA PRO A 18 -8.95 4.86 8.19
C PRO A 18 -9.06 4.73 6.67
N MET A 19 -8.26 3.86 6.05
CA MET A 19 -8.31 3.66 4.60
C MET A 19 -9.69 3.19 4.15
N VAL A 20 -10.25 2.17 4.79
CA VAL A 20 -11.57 1.64 4.44
C VAL A 20 -12.66 2.68 4.69
N GLU A 21 -12.59 3.41 5.80
CA GLU A 21 -13.57 4.48 6.10
C GLU A 21 -13.62 5.57 5.04
N HIS A 22 -12.48 5.91 4.43
CA HIS A 22 -12.39 6.98 3.42
C HIS A 22 -12.70 6.51 2.00
N ILE A 23 -12.90 5.22 1.78
CA ILE A 23 -13.29 4.71 0.45
C ILE A 23 -14.73 5.10 0.14
N ASP A 24 -14.94 5.69 -1.04
CA ASP A 24 -16.25 5.91 -1.59
C ASP A 24 -16.67 4.65 -2.37
N PRO A 25 -17.65 3.88 -1.86
CA PRO A 25 -18.06 2.65 -2.54
C PRO A 25 -18.75 2.88 -3.88
N GLU A 26 -19.27 4.11 -4.11
CA GLU A 26 -19.88 4.47 -5.38
C GLU A 26 -18.85 4.80 -6.47
N CYS A 27 -17.61 5.04 -6.09
CA CYS A 27 -16.52 5.26 -7.03
C CYS A 27 -15.81 3.94 -7.30
N ALA A 28 -15.78 3.53 -8.56
CA ALA A 28 -15.19 2.25 -8.98
C ALA A 28 -13.66 2.30 -9.15
N ASP A 29 -13.06 3.47 -8.96
CA ASP A 29 -11.61 3.64 -9.13
C ASP A 29 -10.84 3.22 -7.88
N VAL A 30 -9.56 2.89 -8.08
CA VAL A 30 -8.65 2.60 -6.96
C VAL A 30 -8.43 3.88 -6.15
N GLN A 31 -8.66 3.81 -4.85
CA GLN A 31 -8.58 4.94 -3.93
C GLN A 31 -7.56 4.73 -2.82
N GLY A 32 -7.24 3.48 -2.54
CA GLY A 32 -6.23 3.10 -1.55
C GLY A 32 -5.19 2.16 -2.15
N LEU A 33 -3.93 2.38 -1.80
CA LEU A 33 -2.81 1.56 -2.27
C LEU A 33 -1.91 1.22 -1.09
N VAL A 34 -1.57 -0.06 -0.95
CA VAL A 34 -0.58 -0.53 0.01
C VAL A 34 0.53 -1.23 -0.75
N LEU A 35 1.77 -0.82 -0.52
CA LEU A 35 2.95 -1.50 -1.05
C LEU A 35 3.62 -2.32 0.05
N ALA A 36 3.99 -3.54 -0.29
CA ALA A 36 4.67 -4.47 0.60
C ALA A 36 5.86 -5.11 -0.13
N PRO A 37 6.94 -5.47 0.59
CA PRO A 37 8.16 -5.99 -0.05
C PRO A 37 8.04 -7.40 -0.58
N THR A 38 7.13 -8.21 -0.03
CA THR A 38 7.02 -9.62 -0.37
C THR A 38 5.59 -10.03 -0.67
N ARG A 39 5.46 -11.09 -1.46
CA ARG A 39 4.18 -11.75 -1.73
C ARG A 39 3.45 -12.14 -0.44
N GLU A 40 4.16 -12.75 0.49
CA GLU A 40 3.59 -13.25 1.74
C GLU A 40 2.98 -12.11 2.56
N LEU A 41 3.70 -11.02 2.69
CA LEU A 41 3.19 -9.84 3.41
C LEU A 41 2.02 -9.20 2.66
N ALA A 42 2.10 -9.07 1.35
CA ALA A 42 1.03 -8.51 0.54
C ALA A 42 -0.27 -9.31 0.70
N VAL A 43 -0.18 -10.62 0.65
CA VAL A 43 -1.34 -11.52 0.83
C VAL A 43 -1.93 -11.38 2.24
N GLN A 44 -1.08 -11.34 3.26
CA GLN A 44 -1.52 -11.17 4.64
C GLN A 44 -2.26 -9.84 4.84
N ILE A 45 -1.70 -8.76 4.32
CA ILE A 45 -2.32 -7.42 4.40
C ILE A 45 -3.68 -7.43 3.68
N GLN A 46 -3.73 -8.01 2.49
CA GLN A 46 -4.97 -8.04 1.70
C GLN A 46 -6.07 -8.84 2.43
N GLU A 47 -5.73 -9.95 3.06
CA GLU A 47 -6.68 -10.73 3.84
C GLU A 47 -7.22 -9.93 5.03
N GLU A 48 -6.37 -9.23 5.76
CA GLU A 48 -6.77 -8.39 6.89
C GLU A 48 -7.63 -7.20 6.42
N LEU A 49 -7.29 -6.57 5.30
CA LEU A 49 -8.10 -5.50 4.72
C LEU A 49 -9.46 -6.01 4.23
N ARG A 50 -9.50 -7.18 3.64
CA ARG A 50 -10.75 -7.79 3.19
C ARG A 50 -11.69 -8.02 4.38
N ASP A 51 -11.17 -8.47 5.52
CA ASP A 51 -11.96 -8.64 6.74
C ASP A 51 -12.53 -7.30 7.21
N LEU A 52 -11.74 -6.23 7.14
CA LEU A 52 -12.21 -4.88 7.47
C LEU A 52 -13.30 -4.40 6.50
N CYS A 53 -13.21 -4.78 5.23
CA CYS A 53 -14.20 -4.39 4.22
C CYS A 53 -15.57 -5.04 4.44
N GLU A 54 -15.66 -6.08 5.24
CA GLU A 54 -16.95 -6.67 5.62
C GLU A 54 -17.85 -5.69 6.36
N PHE A 55 -17.27 -4.69 7.03
CA PHE A 55 -18.01 -3.64 7.72
C PHE A 55 -18.47 -2.50 6.81
N LYS A 56 -18.10 -2.53 5.53
CA LYS A 56 -18.48 -1.50 4.58
C LYS A 56 -18.82 -2.12 3.22
N GLU A 57 -20.10 -2.20 2.93
CA GLU A 57 -20.59 -2.80 1.69
C GLU A 57 -20.05 -2.06 0.45
N GLY A 58 -19.71 -2.82 -0.58
CA GLY A 58 -19.28 -2.27 -1.86
C GLY A 58 -17.79 -1.98 -1.99
N VAL A 59 -16.99 -2.25 -0.95
CA VAL A 59 -15.53 -2.08 -0.99
C VAL A 59 -14.87 -3.43 -1.29
N ARG A 60 -14.02 -3.44 -2.32
CA ARG A 60 -13.30 -4.63 -2.79
C ARG A 60 -11.81 -4.39 -2.76
N THR A 61 -11.07 -5.47 -2.55
CA THR A 61 -9.60 -5.46 -2.52
C THR A 61 -9.03 -6.39 -3.58
N VAL A 62 -7.80 -6.12 -4.01
CA VAL A 62 -7.03 -7.01 -4.87
C VAL A 62 -5.59 -7.06 -4.39
N CYS A 63 -4.94 -8.20 -4.59
CA CYS A 63 -3.52 -8.38 -4.30
C CYS A 63 -2.75 -8.65 -5.58
N LEU A 64 -1.73 -7.83 -5.86
CA LEU A 64 -0.91 -7.92 -7.06
C LEU A 64 0.53 -8.23 -6.66
N TYR A 65 1.01 -9.42 -7.00
CA TYR A 65 2.36 -9.87 -6.64
C TYR A 65 2.98 -10.73 -7.74
N GLY A 66 4.30 -10.77 -7.78
CA GLY A 66 5.05 -11.60 -8.72
C GLY A 66 4.97 -13.08 -8.40
N GLY A 67 5.24 -13.92 -9.41
CA GLY A 67 5.19 -15.37 -9.25
C GLY A 67 3.82 -16.00 -9.43
N ALA A 68 2.78 -15.19 -9.60
CA ALA A 68 1.43 -15.66 -9.93
C ALA A 68 1.07 -15.28 -11.37
N PRO A 69 0.13 -16.00 -12.02
CA PRO A 69 -0.29 -15.64 -13.36
C PRO A 69 -0.89 -14.24 -13.42
N ILE A 70 -0.33 -13.37 -14.24
CA ILE A 70 -0.77 -11.99 -14.37
C ILE A 70 -2.21 -11.89 -14.88
N ASP A 71 -2.65 -12.83 -15.72
CA ASP A 71 -4.00 -12.82 -16.28
C ASP A 71 -5.08 -12.93 -15.21
N ARG A 72 -4.83 -13.71 -14.16
CA ARG A 72 -5.76 -13.80 -13.02
C ARG A 72 -5.90 -12.47 -12.31
N GLN A 73 -4.79 -11.77 -12.14
CA GLN A 73 -4.80 -10.45 -11.52
C GLN A 73 -5.52 -9.43 -12.39
N ILE A 74 -5.32 -9.48 -13.70
CA ILE A 74 -6.04 -8.62 -14.65
C ILE A 74 -7.55 -8.86 -14.56
N ASN A 75 -7.98 -10.12 -14.49
CA ASN A 75 -9.39 -10.46 -14.36
C ASN A 75 -9.98 -9.93 -13.05
N THR A 76 -9.23 -9.98 -11.96
CA THR A 76 -9.66 -9.40 -10.68
C THR A 76 -9.77 -7.88 -10.77
N LEU A 77 -8.82 -7.23 -11.44
CA LEU A 77 -8.84 -5.78 -11.65
C LEU A 77 -10.06 -5.32 -12.46
N LYS A 78 -10.56 -6.15 -13.35
CA LYS A 78 -11.78 -5.85 -14.11
C LYS A 78 -13.03 -5.75 -13.23
N LYS A 79 -13.00 -6.33 -12.04
CA LYS A 79 -14.08 -6.23 -11.05
C LYS A 79 -14.06 -4.90 -10.29
N LYS A 80 -13.15 -3.99 -10.63
CA LYS A 80 -13.06 -2.63 -10.10
C LYS A 80 -12.87 -2.57 -8.58
N PRO A 81 -11.78 -3.16 -8.05
CA PRO A 81 -11.45 -3.01 -6.62
C PRO A 81 -11.04 -1.57 -6.32
N GLN A 82 -11.39 -1.08 -5.14
CA GLN A 82 -11.03 0.26 -4.69
C GLN A 82 -9.71 0.27 -3.90
N ILE A 83 -9.29 -0.88 -3.38
CA ILE A 83 -8.04 -0.99 -2.63
C ILE A 83 -7.13 -2.01 -3.32
N VAL A 84 -5.90 -1.61 -3.59
CA VAL A 84 -4.86 -2.46 -4.17
C VAL A 84 -3.77 -2.67 -3.14
N VAL A 85 -3.40 -3.93 -2.90
CA VAL A 85 -2.22 -4.32 -2.14
C VAL A 85 -1.25 -4.95 -3.12
N ALA A 86 -0.02 -4.48 -3.20
CA ALA A 86 0.89 -4.92 -4.25
C ALA A 86 2.35 -4.97 -3.79
N THR A 87 3.11 -5.84 -4.45
CA THR A 87 4.57 -5.73 -4.46
C THR A 87 4.98 -4.73 -5.55
N PRO A 88 6.05 -3.95 -5.35
CA PRO A 88 6.37 -2.84 -6.26
C PRO A 88 6.59 -3.26 -7.72
N GLY A 89 7.32 -4.34 -7.97
CA GLY A 89 7.63 -4.78 -9.33
C GLY A 89 6.39 -5.21 -10.12
N ARG A 90 5.49 -5.97 -9.50
CA ARG A 90 4.26 -6.43 -10.17
C ARG A 90 3.28 -5.26 -10.37
N LEU A 91 3.23 -4.31 -9.45
CA LEU A 91 2.41 -3.12 -9.65
C LEU A 91 2.91 -2.31 -10.86
N MET A 92 4.23 -2.15 -10.99
CA MET A 92 4.83 -1.48 -12.16
C MET A 92 4.45 -2.18 -13.46
N ASP A 93 4.44 -3.50 -13.48
CA ASP A 93 4.04 -4.29 -14.65
C ASP A 93 2.58 -4.00 -15.04
N HIS A 94 1.66 -4.00 -14.07
CA HIS A 94 0.27 -3.64 -14.33
C HIS A 94 0.11 -2.19 -14.80
N MET A 95 0.89 -1.27 -14.26
CA MET A 95 0.88 0.13 -14.69
C MET A 95 1.32 0.26 -16.15
N LYS A 96 2.37 -0.44 -16.55
CA LYS A 96 2.86 -0.46 -17.94
C LYS A 96 1.84 -1.05 -18.90
N ARG A 97 1.12 -2.07 -18.47
CA ARG A 97 0.06 -2.71 -19.25
C ARG A 97 -1.25 -1.92 -19.24
N ARG A 98 -1.34 -0.87 -18.42
CA ARG A 98 -2.55 -0.09 -18.22
C ARG A 98 -3.74 -0.92 -17.73
N THR A 99 -3.46 -1.98 -16.98
CA THR A 99 -4.46 -2.83 -16.37
C THR A 99 -4.92 -2.32 -15.00
N VAL A 100 -4.19 -1.36 -14.44
CA VAL A 100 -4.54 -0.65 -13.21
C VAL A 100 -4.39 0.85 -13.44
N ARG A 101 -5.30 1.63 -12.87
CA ARG A 101 -5.24 3.11 -12.89
C ARG A 101 -5.13 3.61 -11.47
N LEU A 102 -4.15 4.47 -11.23
CA LEU A 102 -3.84 4.99 -9.89
C LEU A 102 -4.06 6.51 -9.76
N ASP A 103 -4.69 7.13 -10.75
CA ASP A 103 -4.90 8.57 -10.78
C ASP A 103 -5.90 9.07 -9.73
N LYS A 104 -6.73 8.18 -9.17
CA LYS A 104 -7.69 8.51 -8.11
C LYS A 104 -7.25 8.06 -6.72
N VAL A 105 -6.05 7.51 -6.59
CA VAL A 105 -5.52 7.08 -5.29
C VAL A 105 -5.30 8.28 -4.39
N GLN A 106 -5.90 8.25 -3.20
CA GLN A 106 -5.79 9.29 -2.19
C GLN A 106 -4.90 8.89 -1.03
N THR A 107 -4.93 7.62 -0.65
CA THR A 107 -4.18 7.10 0.49
C THR A 107 -3.21 6.03 0.03
N VAL A 108 -1.94 6.21 0.40
CA VAL A 108 -0.86 5.26 0.09
C VAL A 108 -0.19 4.86 1.39
N VAL A 109 0.09 3.58 1.52
CA VAL A 109 0.85 3.04 2.66
C VAL A 109 2.03 2.22 2.13
N LEU A 110 3.21 2.51 2.66
CA LEU A 110 4.40 1.69 2.44
C LEU A 110 4.63 0.86 3.71
N ASP A 111 4.38 -0.44 3.64
CA ASP A 111 4.58 -1.33 4.79
C ASP A 111 5.93 -2.01 4.68
N GLU A 112 6.61 -2.16 5.82
CA GLU A 112 8.01 -2.59 5.89
C GLU A 112 8.89 -1.81 4.89
N ALA A 113 8.80 -0.48 4.97
CA ALA A 113 9.47 0.42 4.03
C ALA A 113 10.98 0.21 3.99
N ASP A 114 11.63 0.02 5.15
CA ASP A 114 13.05 -0.27 5.26
C ASP A 114 13.42 -1.52 4.46
N ARG A 115 12.63 -2.58 4.59
CA ARG A 115 12.86 -3.83 3.87
C ARG A 115 12.69 -3.68 2.36
N MET A 116 11.67 -2.93 1.90
CA MET A 116 11.51 -2.64 0.47
C MET A 116 12.74 -1.94 -0.10
N LEU A 117 13.26 -0.96 0.61
CA LEU A 117 14.42 -0.20 0.16
C LEU A 117 15.69 -1.05 0.18
N ASP A 118 15.87 -1.88 1.22
CA ASP A 118 16.99 -2.83 1.31
C ASP A 118 16.96 -3.87 0.18
N MET A 119 15.78 -4.26 -0.27
CA MET A 119 15.60 -5.19 -1.40
C MET A 119 15.81 -4.54 -2.77
N GLY A 120 16.09 -3.25 -2.83
CA GLY A 120 16.38 -2.54 -4.08
C GLY A 120 15.16 -1.93 -4.77
N PHE A 121 14.03 -1.81 -4.09
CA PHE A 121 12.80 -1.28 -4.68
C PHE A 121 12.69 0.25 -4.66
N VAL A 122 13.77 0.96 -4.37
CA VAL A 122 13.76 2.45 -4.29
C VAL A 122 13.20 3.08 -5.57
N ARG A 123 13.69 2.65 -6.72
CA ARG A 123 13.25 3.18 -8.02
C ARG A 123 11.79 2.88 -8.30
N ASP A 124 11.37 1.65 -8.03
CA ASP A 124 9.98 1.25 -8.26
C ASP A 124 9.03 2.03 -7.35
N VAL A 125 9.36 2.14 -6.07
CA VAL A 125 8.56 2.89 -5.10
C VAL A 125 8.46 4.36 -5.50
N THR A 126 9.56 5.00 -5.84
CA THR A 126 9.56 6.43 -6.22
C THR A 126 8.79 6.66 -7.53
N ARG A 127 8.93 5.79 -8.51
CA ARG A 127 8.15 5.88 -9.76
C ARG A 127 6.65 5.73 -9.51
N ILE A 128 6.27 4.80 -8.64
CA ILE A 128 4.87 4.62 -8.26
C ILE A 128 4.35 5.89 -7.58
N LEU A 129 5.06 6.41 -6.58
CA LEU A 129 4.65 7.61 -5.86
C LEU A 129 4.54 8.83 -6.79
N ASP A 130 5.42 8.96 -7.77
CA ASP A 130 5.38 10.05 -8.75
C ASP A 130 4.14 9.99 -9.64
N GLN A 131 3.55 8.81 -9.84
CA GLN A 131 2.31 8.65 -10.61
C GLN A 131 1.05 8.96 -9.81
N LEU A 132 1.16 9.04 -8.49
CA LEU A 132 0.01 9.27 -7.59
C LEU A 132 -0.21 10.78 -7.38
N LYS A 133 -0.65 11.46 -8.42
CA LYS A 133 -0.74 12.94 -8.46
C LYS A 133 -1.77 13.51 -7.50
N HIS A 134 -2.77 12.73 -7.13
CA HIS A 134 -3.87 13.17 -6.27
C HIS A 134 -3.81 12.60 -4.86
N ARG A 135 -2.68 12.00 -4.48
CA ARG A 135 -2.53 11.47 -3.12
C ARG A 135 -2.64 12.58 -2.08
N ARG A 136 -3.35 12.30 -1.01
CA ARG A 136 -3.48 13.20 0.14
C ARG A 136 -2.69 12.72 1.34
N ASN A 137 -2.62 11.40 1.52
CA ASN A 137 -2.00 10.78 2.67
C ASN A 137 -0.99 9.73 2.24
N LEU A 138 0.20 9.82 2.78
CA LEU A 138 1.23 8.78 2.65
C LEU A 138 1.63 8.33 4.05
N GLY A 139 1.38 7.06 4.37
CA GLY A 139 1.82 6.42 5.59
C GLY A 139 3.02 5.54 5.32
N MET A 140 4.01 5.58 6.21
CA MET A 140 5.17 4.70 6.12
C MET A 140 5.33 3.93 7.43
N PHE A 141 5.40 2.62 7.33
CA PHE A 141 5.60 1.72 8.46
C PHE A 141 6.93 0.99 8.28
N SER A 142 7.78 1.04 9.28
CA SER A 142 9.14 0.55 9.18
C SER A 142 9.65 0.12 10.56
N ALA A 143 10.39 -0.99 10.61
CA ALA A 143 11.06 -1.42 11.84
C ALA A 143 12.23 -0.51 12.19
N THR A 144 12.89 0.03 11.15
CA THR A 144 14.00 0.97 11.28
C THR A 144 13.74 2.20 10.42
N ILE A 145 14.24 3.36 10.85
CA ILE A 145 14.16 4.59 10.07
C ILE A 145 15.55 4.91 9.55
N SER A 146 15.87 4.34 8.40
CA SER A 146 17.13 4.57 7.70
C SER A 146 17.10 5.94 7.00
N ARG A 147 18.27 6.37 6.52
CA ARG A 147 18.39 7.59 5.73
C ARG A 147 17.51 7.51 4.46
N GLU A 148 17.47 6.35 3.80
CA GLU A 148 16.65 6.16 2.61
C GLU A 148 15.16 6.30 2.90
N VAL A 149 14.68 5.74 4.02
CA VAL A 149 13.30 5.92 4.46
C VAL A 149 13.01 7.39 4.72
N MET A 150 13.91 8.09 5.39
CA MET A 150 13.77 9.52 5.67
C MET A 150 13.76 10.35 4.37
N ASP A 151 14.59 9.99 3.40
CA ASP A 151 14.64 10.69 2.11
C ASP A 151 13.30 10.60 1.37
N ILE A 152 12.68 9.44 1.36
CA ILE A 152 11.34 9.27 0.77
C ILE A 152 10.30 10.09 1.55
N SER A 153 10.34 10.03 2.86
CA SER A 153 9.45 10.83 3.71
C SER A 153 9.60 12.31 3.40
N TRP A 154 10.83 12.79 3.32
CA TRP A 154 11.13 14.19 3.07
C TRP A 154 10.57 14.69 1.72
N VAL A 155 10.68 13.86 0.68
CA VAL A 155 10.25 14.23 -0.67
C VAL A 155 8.73 14.12 -0.84
N TYR A 156 8.10 13.10 -0.27
CA TYR A 156 6.71 12.73 -0.57
C TYR A 156 5.71 13.00 0.53
N GLN A 157 6.14 13.27 1.76
CA GLN A 157 5.25 13.59 2.88
C GLN A 157 5.30 15.07 3.22
N ARG A 158 4.15 15.63 3.61
CA ARG A 158 4.07 16.98 4.19
C ARG A 158 4.01 16.86 5.71
N ASP A 159 4.87 17.61 6.42
CA ASP A 159 4.89 17.66 7.88
C ASP A 159 4.79 16.26 8.51
N PRO A 160 5.73 15.35 8.20
CA PRO A 160 5.62 13.98 8.68
C PRO A 160 5.69 13.90 10.19
N VAL A 161 4.80 13.12 10.78
CA VAL A 161 4.81 12.81 12.22
C VAL A 161 5.42 11.43 12.40
N GLU A 162 6.45 11.34 13.23
CA GLU A 162 7.08 10.07 13.57
C GLU A 162 6.39 9.45 14.79
N ILE A 163 5.93 8.22 14.64
CA ILE A 163 5.31 7.45 15.71
C ILE A 163 6.13 6.18 15.91
N THR A 164 6.57 5.96 17.15
CA THR A 164 7.30 4.75 17.52
C THR A 164 6.40 3.86 18.37
N VAL A 165 6.16 2.64 17.90
CA VAL A 165 5.44 1.62 18.66
C VAL A 165 6.46 0.65 19.23
N ARG A 166 6.48 0.51 20.55
CA ARG A 166 7.36 -0.45 21.21
C ARG A 166 6.60 -1.77 21.44
N PRO A 167 7.28 -2.91 21.28
CA PRO A 167 6.63 -4.19 21.61
C PRO A 167 6.28 -4.22 23.11
N VAL A 168 5.12 -4.76 23.40
CA VAL A 168 4.72 -5.03 24.80
C VAL A 168 5.46 -6.28 25.24
N GLU A 169 6.28 -6.15 26.24
CA GLU A 169 6.98 -7.27 26.86
C GLU A 169 6.02 -8.10 27.73
#